data_6ca74d6d293c8784cea3a99f3edae274
#
_entry.id   6ca74d6d293c8784cea3a99f3edae274
#
_cell.length_a   1.000
_cell.length_b   1.000
_cell.length_c   1.000
_cell.angle_alpha   90.00
_cell.angle_beta   90.00
_cell.angle_gamma   90.00
#
_symmetry.space_group_name_H-M   'P 1'
#
loop_
_entity.id
_entity.type
_entity.pdbx_description
1 polymer ?
#
loop_
_entity_poly.entity_id
_entity_poly.type
_entity_poly.pdbx_seq_one_letter_code
_entity_poly.pdbx_strand_id
1 'polypeptide(L)'
;MQMARLDAEMVARGIARSRQTAKEMIAAGSVTVNGITAKKASDTVSEGDVIESCDTEKYVGRGALKLEKAAEEFGLDFGGKVCLDIGASTGGFTDLMLKNGAAKVFAVDVGHDQLAESLRNDERVVNLEGTDIRNITAVDIGGQADFICADVSFISLTKILPKIYELMKEGGCGAVLIKPQFEAGRKDIGKHGIVKDRKVHIRVLEEIDAFASSLGFVCEKYTYSPIKGGSGNIEYLVKLCKGSGTPVYHDFRELTDSSFIKL
;
A
#
# COMPACT_ATOMS: atom_id res chain seq x y z
N MET A 1 -30.67 30.33 -2.81
CA MET A 1 -29.76 29.26 -3.25
C MET A 1 -29.01 28.78 -2.02
N GLN A 2 -29.10 27.51 -1.73
CA GLN A 2 -28.38 26.94 -0.58
C GLN A 2 -26.90 26.81 -0.96
N MET A 3 -26.03 27.45 -0.19
CA MET A 3 -24.59 27.39 -0.37
C MET A 3 -24.01 26.31 0.55
N ALA A 4 -23.22 25.41 0.03
CA ALA A 4 -22.56 24.33 0.78
C ALA A 4 -21.03 24.44 0.67
N ARG A 5 -20.32 23.84 1.62
CA ARG A 5 -18.87 23.72 1.52
C ARG A 5 -18.53 22.68 0.45
N LEU A 6 -17.51 22.96 -0.34
CA LEU A 6 -17.07 22.06 -1.41
C LEU A 6 -16.78 20.63 -0.90
N ASP A 7 -16.05 20.49 0.23
CA ASP A 7 -15.76 19.18 0.81
C ASP A 7 -17.00 18.38 1.24
N ALA A 8 -18.05 19.06 1.67
CA ALA A 8 -19.31 18.44 2.06
C ALA A 8 -20.16 18.09 0.82
N GLU A 9 -20.20 19.00 -0.15
CA GLU A 9 -20.98 18.83 -1.39
C GLU A 9 -20.41 17.69 -2.26
N MET A 10 -19.09 17.54 -2.31
CA MET A 10 -18.45 16.41 -2.99
C MET A 10 -18.89 15.06 -2.42
N VAL A 11 -19.05 14.97 -1.10
CA VAL A 11 -19.60 13.76 -0.46
C VAL A 11 -21.07 13.58 -0.77
N ALA A 12 -21.86 14.64 -0.67
CA ALA A 12 -23.30 14.59 -0.95
C ALA A 12 -23.60 14.16 -2.41
N ARG A 13 -22.75 14.54 -3.38
CA ARG A 13 -22.86 14.16 -4.79
C ARG A 13 -22.17 12.83 -5.13
N GLY A 14 -21.59 12.13 -4.14
CA GLY A 14 -20.87 10.87 -4.38
C GLY A 14 -19.55 11.01 -5.13
N ILE A 15 -18.98 12.24 -5.24
CA ILE A 15 -17.69 12.51 -5.88
C ILE A 15 -16.54 12.07 -4.96
N ALA A 16 -16.75 12.12 -3.65
CA ALA A 16 -15.81 11.63 -2.65
C ALA A 16 -16.53 10.81 -1.59
N ARG A 17 -15.92 9.73 -1.12
CA ARG A 17 -16.48 8.83 -0.09
C ARG A 17 -16.52 9.45 1.32
N SER A 18 -15.67 10.44 1.58
CA SER A 18 -15.62 11.14 2.86
C SER A 18 -15.12 12.58 2.68
N ARG A 19 -15.40 13.44 3.66
CA ARG A 19 -14.88 14.82 3.67
C ARG A 19 -13.36 14.89 3.75
N GLN A 20 -12.72 13.87 4.34
CA GLN A 20 -11.27 13.79 4.39
C GLN A 20 -10.72 13.48 2.99
N THR A 21 -11.30 12.52 2.26
CA THR A 21 -10.97 12.21 0.86
C THR A 21 -11.17 13.44 -0.03
N ALA A 22 -12.31 14.14 0.12
CA ALA A 22 -12.56 15.37 -0.64
C ALA A 22 -11.46 16.43 -0.43
N LYS A 23 -11.00 16.64 0.81
CA LYS A 23 -9.90 17.57 1.12
C LYS A 23 -8.58 17.15 0.45
N GLU A 24 -8.29 15.87 0.43
CA GLU A 24 -7.09 15.31 -0.19
C GLU A 24 -7.12 15.47 -1.72
N MET A 25 -8.25 15.20 -2.35
CA MET A 25 -8.48 15.42 -3.79
C MET A 25 -8.31 16.90 -4.17
N ILE A 26 -8.88 17.81 -3.40
CA ILE A 26 -8.74 19.26 -3.61
C ILE A 26 -7.28 19.71 -3.43
N ALA A 27 -6.61 19.22 -2.39
CA ALA A 27 -5.19 19.53 -2.13
C ALA A 27 -4.26 19.00 -3.22
N ALA A 28 -4.64 17.86 -3.85
CA ALA A 28 -3.93 17.29 -5.00
C ALA A 28 -4.20 18.03 -6.32
N GLY A 29 -5.14 19.02 -6.33
CA GLY A 29 -5.50 19.77 -7.53
C GLY A 29 -6.37 18.99 -8.53
N SER A 30 -6.94 17.85 -8.11
CA SER A 30 -7.73 16.96 -8.98
C SER A 30 -9.22 17.34 -9.07
N VAL A 31 -9.65 18.41 -8.41
CA VAL A 31 -11.05 18.86 -8.39
C VAL A 31 -11.19 20.19 -9.11
N THR A 32 -12.18 20.29 -10.00
CA THR A 32 -12.58 21.56 -10.63
C THR A 32 -14.00 21.92 -10.23
N VAL A 33 -14.25 23.22 -10.13
CA VAL A 33 -15.60 23.79 -9.98
C VAL A 33 -15.82 24.71 -11.17
N ASN A 34 -16.80 24.41 -12.02
CA ASN A 34 -17.08 25.13 -13.26
C ASN A 34 -15.83 25.26 -14.16
N GLY A 35 -15.03 24.20 -14.23
CA GLY A 35 -13.79 24.14 -15.02
C GLY A 35 -12.58 24.84 -14.37
N ILE A 36 -12.70 25.42 -13.17
CA ILE A 36 -11.61 26.07 -12.44
C ILE A 36 -11.13 25.17 -11.31
N THR A 37 -9.82 24.89 -11.26
CA THR A 37 -9.23 24.06 -10.19
C THR A 37 -9.51 24.63 -8.81
N ALA A 38 -10.17 23.85 -7.96
CA ALA A 38 -10.46 24.19 -6.58
C ALA A 38 -9.18 24.24 -5.74
N LYS A 39 -9.08 25.24 -4.84
CA LYS A 39 -7.88 25.43 -4.01
C LYS A 39 -8.12 25.15 -2.54
N LYS A 40 -9.36 25.26 -2.07
CA LYS A 40 -9.70 25.11 -0.64
C LYS A 40 -10.94 24.25 -0.48
N ALA A 41 -10.86 23.28 0.40
CA ALA A 41 -11.99 22.42 0.77
C ALA A 41 -13.15 23.19 1.42
N SER A 42 -12.89 24.39 1.92
CA SER A 42 -13.88 25.29 2.51
C SER A 42 -14.57 26.22 1.50
N ASP A 43 -14.16 26.22 0.23
CA ASP A 43 -14.80 27.02 -0.80
C ASP A 43 -16.28 26.70 -0.85
N THR A 44 -17.08 27.71 -1.16
CA THR A 44 -18.56 27.57 -1.17
C THR A 44 -19.01 27.31 -2.60
N VAL A 45 -19.89 26.32 -2.74
CA VAL A 45 -20.52 25.94 -4.01
C VAL A 45 -22.02 25.97 -3.90
N SER A 46 -22.70 26.21 -4.98
CA SER A 46 -24.15 26.15 -5.11
C SER A 46 -24.59 24.85 -5.76
N GLU A 47 -25.88 24.53 -5.66
CA GLU A 47 -26.46 23.33 -6.27
C GLU A 47 -26.26 23.25 -7.79
N GLY A 48 -26.21 24.41 -8.47
CA GLY A 48 -26.01 24.52 -9.91
C GLY A 48 -24.55 24.47 -10.37
N ASP A 49 -23.56 24.50 -9.44
CA ASP A 49 -22.15 24.43 -9.83
C ASP A 49 -21.77 23.03 -10.30
N VAL A 50 -21.03 22.95 -11.41
CA VAL A 50 -20.49 21.72 -11.94
C VAL A 50 -19.19 21.40 -11.18
N ILE A 51 -19.22 20.35 -10.36
CA ILE A 51 -18.03 19.85 -9.66
C ILE A 51 -17.55 18.61 -10.41
N GLU A 52 -16.36 18.68 -10.95
CA GLU A 52 -15.71 17.57 -11.63
C GLU A 52 -14.45 17.16 -10.88
N SER A 53 -14.19 15.85 -10.86
CA SER A 53 -12.94 15.32 -10.38
C SER A 53 -12.24 14.59 -11.50
N CYS A 54 -10.96 14.91 -11.72
CA CYS A 54 -10.11 14.18 -12.65
C CYS A 54 -9.71 12.80 -12.09
N ASP A 55 -9.91 12.59 -10.78
CA ASP A 55 -9.74 11.32 -10.10
C ASP A 55 -11.10 10.62 -9.94
N THR A 56 -11.53 9.88 -10.93
CA THR A 56 -12.23 8.63 -10.64
C THR A 56 -11.19 7.82 -9.85
N GLU A 57 -11.40 7.62 -8.55
CA GLU A 57 -10.47 6.82 -7.74
C GLU A 57 -10.27 5.49 -8.46
N LYS A 58 -9.12 5.35 -9.14
CA LYS A 58 -8.78 4.11 -9.88
C LYS A 58 -8.88 2.90 -8.96
N TYR A 59 -8.67 3.12 -7.66
CA TYR A 59 -8.67 2.10 -6.62
C TYR A 59 -9.44 2.57 -5.38
N VAL A 60 -9.93 1.63 -4.58
CA VAL A 60 -10.64 1.92 -3.31
C VAL A 60 -9.78 2.63 -2.26
N GLY A 61 -8.49 2.79 -2.49
CA GLY A 61 -7.58 3.49 -1.59
C GLY A 61 -6.27 3.88 -2.23
N ARG A 62 -5.71 5.03 -1.84
CA ARG A 62 -4.45 5.58 -2.34
C ARG A 62 -3.24 4.64 -2.12
N GLY A 63 -3.32 3.74 -1.13
CA GLY A 63 -2.30 2.73 -0.89
C GLY A 63 -1.98 1.90 -2.13
N ALA A 64 -2.97 1.65 -2.98
CA ALA A 64 -2.81 0.93 -4.24
C ALA A 64 -1.68 1.47 -5.13
N LEU A 65 -1.45 2.79 -5.14
CA LEU A 65 -0.37 3.42 -5.93
C LEU A 65 1.02 2.88 -5.58
N LYS A 66 1.21 2.41 -4.36
CA LYS A 66 2.47 1.79 -3.92
C LYS A 66 2.70 0.46 -4.65
N LEU A 67 1.68 -0.41 -4.63
CA LEU A 67 1.76 -1.71 -5.32
C LEU A 67 1.70 -1.54 -6.84
N GLU A 68 1.01 -0.53 -7.35
CA GLU A 68 0.96 -0.22 -8.79
C GLU A 68 2.37 0.08 -9.32
N LYS A 69 3.10 0.99 -8.66
CA LYS A 69 4.49 1.28 -9.01
C LYS A 69 5.38 0.04 -8.91
N ALA A 70 5.22 -0.74 -7.84
CA ALA A 70 5.96 -1.99 -7.71
C ALA A 70 5.61 -2.99 -8.82
N ALA A 71 4.35 -3.08 -9.23
CA ALA A 71 3.91 -3.97 -10.31
C ALA A 71 4.58 -3.58 -11.64
N GLU A 72 4.64 -2.30 -11.95
CA GLU A 72 5.29 -1.78 -13.15
C GLU A 72 6.81 -2.03 -13.12
N GLU A 73 7.50 -1.62 -12.06
CA GLU A 73 8.96 -1.69 -11.97
C GLU A 73 9.49 -3.12 -11.77
N PHE A 74 8.74 -3.96 -11.07
CA PHE A 74 9.13 -5.35 -10.77
C PHE A 74 8.63 -6.34 -11.80
N GLY A 75 7.71 -5.92 -12.69
CA GLY A 75 7.06 -6.79 -13.66
C GLY A 75 6.18 -7.84 -12.96
N LEU A 76 5.35 -7.39 -11.99
CA LEU A 76 4.44 -8.29 -11.27
C LEU A 76 3.24 -8.65 -12.15
N ASP A 77 2.88 -9.92 -12.13
CA ASP A 77 1.69 -10.46 -12.78
C ASP A 77 0.78 -11.08 -11.72
N PHE A 78 -0.51 -10.79 -11.81
CA PHE A 78 -1.53 -11.30 -10.87
C PHE A 78 -2.52 -12.25 -11.57
N GLY A 79 -2.45 -12.37 -12.90
CA GLY A 79 -3.41 -13.13 -13.70
C GLY A 79 -3.58 -14.58 -13.22
N GLY A 80 -4.80 -14.97 -12.85
CA GLY A 80 -5.14 -16.32 -12.40
C GLY A 80 -4.54 -16.76 -11.06
N LYS A 81 -3.88 -15.86 -10.31
CA LYS A 81 -3.17 -16.18 -9.07
C LYS A 81 -4.04 -16.10 -7.84
N VAL A 82 -3.71 -16.93 -6.85
CA VAL A 82 -4.17 -16.83 -5.47
C VAL A 82 -3.22 -15.88 -4.73
N CYS A 83 -3.75 -14.76 -4.27
CA CYS A 83 -2.98 -13.70 -3.63
C CYS A 83 -3.34 -13.55 -2.16
N LEU A 84 -2.37 -13.09 -1.36
CA LEU A 84 -2.55 -12.74 0.05
C LEU A 84 -2.15 -11.28 0.26
N ASP A 85 -3.09 -10.46 0.75
CA ASP A 85 -2.90 -9.04 1.08
C ASP A 85 -2.81 -8.89 2.59
N ILE A 86 -1.62 -8.58 3.11
CA ILE A 86 -1.34 -8.47 4.55
C ILE A 86 -1.32 -7.00 4.95
N GLY A 87 -2.25 -6.59 5.81
CA GLY A 87 -2.52 -5.20 6.13
C GLY A 87 -3.41 -4.55 5.08
N ALA A 88 -4.49 -5.25 4.70
CA ALA A 88 -5.36 -4.86 3.60
C ALA A 88 -6.04 -3.51 3.80
N SER A 89 -6.35 -3.11 5.05
CA SER A 89 -7.02 -1.86 5.39
C SER A 89 -8.27 -1.65 4.52
N THR A 90 -8.35 -0.55 3.76
CA THR A 90 -9.47 -0.31 2.84
C THR A 90 -9.50 -1.22 1.61
N GLY A 91 -8.44 -2.01 1.36
CA GLY A 91 -8.36 -2.96 0.26
C GLY A 91 -7.70 -2.40 -1.01
N GLY A 92 -6.85 -1.38 -0.89
CA GLY A 92 -6.21 -0.79 -2.06
C GLY A 92 -5.38 -1.79 -2.87
N PHE A 93 -4.57 -2.62 -2.22
CA PHE A 93 -3.78 -3.66 -2.87
C PHE A 93 -4.68 -4.78 -3.41
N THR A 94 -5.66 -5.20 -2.63
CA THR A 94 -6.68 -6.17 -3.05
C THR A 94 -7.36 -5.74 -4.35
N ASP A 95 -7.86 -4.51 -4.42
CA ASP A 95 -8.55 -3.96 -5.61
C ASP A 95 -7.63 -3.93 -6.84
N LEU A 96 -6.37 -3.52 -6.65
CA LEU A 96 -5.38 -3.53 -7.73
C LEU A 96 -5.15 -4.95 -8.25
N MET A 97 -4.94 -5.92 -7.37
CA MET A 97 -4.70 -7.32 -7.77
C MET A 97 -5.90 -7.91 -8.51
N LEU A 98 -7.13 -7.64 -8.05
CA LEU A 98 -8.36 -8.11 -8.70
C LEU A 98 -8.56 -7.49 -10.09
N LYS A 99 -8.29 -6.18 -10.24
CA LYS A 99 -8.35 -5.47 -11.53
C LYS A 99 -7.31 -5.95 -12.54
N ASN A 100 -6.20 -6.51 -12.03
CA ASN A 100 -5.16 -7.13 -12.84
C ASN A 100 -5.28 -8.67 -12.92
N GLY A 101 -6.49 -9.21 -12.68
CA GLY A 101 -6.84 -10.58 -12.99
C GLY A 101 -6.54 -11.62 -11.92
N ALA A 102 -6.29 -11.23 -10.67
CA ALA A 102 -6.15 -12.20 -9.58
C ALA A 102 -7.40 -13.08 -9.49
N ALA A 103 -7.20 -14.39 -9.37
CA ALA A 103 -8.30 -15.36 -9.26
C ALA A 103 -8.95 -15.31 -7.87
N LYS A 104 -8.15 -15.06 -6.84
CA LYS A 104 -8.60 -14.95 -5.46
C LYS A 104 -7.65 -14.11 -4.62
N VAL A 105 -8.20 -13.31 -3.71
CA VAL A 105 -7.42 -12.52 -2.77
C VAL A 105 -7.91 -12.75 -1.35
N PHE A 106 -7.01 -13.15 -0.47
CA PHE A 106 -7.24 -13.19 0.98
C PHE A 106 -6.77 -11.87 1.57
N ALA A 107 -7.72 -11.04 2.04
CA ALA A 107 -7.46 -9.72 2.61
C ALA A 107 -7.39 -9.83 4.14
N VAL A 108 -6.16 -9.78 4.67
CA VAL A 108 -5.88 -9.96 6.11
C VAL A 108 -5.58 -8.62 6.74
N ASP A 109 -6.29 -8.29 7.81
CA ASP A 109 -6.01 -7.10 8.63
C ASP A 109 -6.36 -7.36 10.09
N VAL A 110 -5.60 -6.77 11.02
CA VAL A 110 -5.91 -6.81 12.46
C VAL A 110 -7.08 -5.90 12.85
N GLY A 111 -7.37 -4.90 12.01
CA GLY A 111 -8.51 -3.99 12.17
C GLY A 111 -9.83 -4.65 11.76
N HIS A 112 -10.91 -3.93 12.00
CA HIS A 112 -12.27 -4.39 11.69
C HIS A 112 -12.99 -3.32 10.87
N ASP A 113 -13.90 -3.74 10.00
CA ASP A 113 -14.81 -2.88 9.24
C ASP A 113 -14.10 -1.81 8.38
N GLN A 114 -12.89 -2.11 7.90
CA GLN A 114 -12.10 -1.19 7.07
C GLN A 114 -12.23 -1.49 5.58
N LEU A 115 -12.33 -2.78 5.22
CA LEU A 115 -12.36 -3.21 3.83
C LEU A 115 -13.58 -2.61 3.12
N ALA A 116 -13.35 -2.02 1.95
CA ALA A 116 -14.42 -1.40 1.16
C ALA A 116 -15.57 -2.38 0.85
N GLU A 117 -16.80 -1.91 0.90
CA GLU A 117 -18.00 -2.73 0.70
C GLU A 117 -18.00 -3.45 -0.66
N SER A 118 -17.52 -2.77 -1.71
CA SER A 118 -17.38 -3.38 -3.04
C SER A 118 -16.47 -4.61 -3.06
N LEU A 119 -15.41 -4.60 -2.22
CA LEU A 119 -14.49 -5.74 -2.09
C LEU A 119 -15.04 -6.82 -1.17
N ARG A 120 -15.76 -6.45 -0.11
CA ARG A 120 -16.44 -7.42 0.76
C ARG A 120 -17.49 -8.24 0.02
N ASN A 121 -18.09 -7.66 -1.02
CA ASN A 121 -19.12 -8.29 -1.85
C ASN A 121 -18.55 -8.99 -3.10
N ASP A 122 -17.24 -8.91 -3.39
CA ASP A 122 -16.61 -9.61 -4.51
C ASP A 122 -16.33 -11.07 -4.12
N GLU A 123 -16.90 -12.03 -4.84
CA GLU A 123 -16.75 -13.47 -4.58
C GLU A 123 -15.31 -13.97 -4.63
N ARG A 124 -14.41 -13.22 -5.25
CA ARG A 124 -12.97 -13.52 -5.31
C ARG A 124 -12.23 -13.08 -4.06
N VAL A 125 -12.86 -12.31 -3.17
CA VAL A 125 -12.25 -11.80 -1.94
C VAL A 125 -12.69 -12.64 -0.74
N VAL A 126 -11.72 -13.05 0.04
CA VAL A 126 -11.96 -13.60 1.38
C VAL A 126 -11.51 -12.58 2.40
N ASN A 127 -12.48 -11.97 3.08
CA ASN A 127 -12.22 -10.99 4.14
C ASN A 127 -11.80 -11.70 5.42
N LEU A 128 -10.57 -11.44 5.88
CA LEU A 128 -9.97 -11.94 7.11
C LEU A 128 -9.59 -10.77 8.05
N GLU A 129 -10.49 -9.78 8.18
CA GLU A 129 -10.36 -8.71 9.17
C GLU A 129 -10.41 -9.27 10.60
N GLY A 130 -9.82 -8.54 11.56
CA GLY A 130 -9.68 -8.99 12.94
C GLY A 130 -8.65 -10.11 13.13
N THR A 131 -7.82 -10.37 12.13
CA THR A 131 -6.91 -11.51 12.11
C THR A 131 -5.45 -11.06 12.03
N ASP A 132 -4.63 -11.56 12.95
CA ASP A 132 -3.19 -11.38 12.88
C ASP A 132 -2.60 -12.43 11.93
N ILE A 133 -1.83 -11.98 10.94
CA ILE A 133 -1.18 -12.85 9.95
C ILE A 133 -0.36 -13.98 10.60
N ARG A 134 0.20 -13.76 11.77
CA ARG A 134 1.00 -14.76 12.48
C ARG A 134 0.20 -15.98 12.91
N ASN A 135 -1.12 -15.86 12.98
CA ASN A 135 -2.05 -16.93 13.35
C ASN A 135 -2.62 -17.66 12.12
N ILE A 136 -2.43 -17.14 10.90
CA ILE A 136 -2.93 -17.76 9.67
C ILE A 136 -2.05 -18.96 9.31
N THR A 137 -2.70 -20.01 8.85
CA THR A 137 -2.07 -21.24 8.33
C THR A 137 -2.40 -21.40 6.84
N ALA A 138 -1.67 -22.30 6.17
CA ALA A 138 -1.98 -22.62 4.78
C ALA A 138 -3.41 -23.19 4.61
N VAL A 139 -3.97 -23.83 5.63
CA VAL A 139 -5.35 -24.36 5.58
C VAL A 139 -6.36 -23.22 5.49
N ASP A 140 -6.15 -22.13 6.20
CA ASP A 140 -7.08 -20.98 6.24
C ASP A 140 -7.19 -20.27 4.89
N ILE A 141 -6.14 -20.35 4.06
CA ILE A 141 -6.09 -19.76 2.72
C ILE A 141 -6.19 -20.80 1.58
N GLY A 142 -6.59 -22.04 1.92
CA GLY A 142 -6.78 -23.10 0.94
C GLY A 142 -5.51 -23.63 0.27
N GLY A 143 -4.35 -23.43 0.90
CA GLY A 143 -3.02 -23.82 0.42
C GLY A 143 -2.02 -22.70 0.60
N GLN A 144 -0.94 -22.70 -0.17
CA GLN A 144 0.01 -21.60 -0.23
C GLN A 144 -0.38 -20.61 -1.32
N ALA A 145 -0.05 -19.33 -1.13
CA ALA A 145 -0.33 -18.27 -2.09
C ALA A 145 0.73 -18.18 -3.20
N ASP A 146 0.30 -17.83 -4.41
CA ASP A 146 1.18 -17.59 -5.55
C ASP A 146 1.89 -16.23 -5.44
N PHE A 147 1.18 -15.25 -4.83
CA PHE A 147 1.70 -13.90 -4.60
C PHE A 147 1.27 -13.39 -3.22
N ILE A 148 2.20 -12.75 -2.51
CA ILE A 148 1.92 -12.13 -1.20
C ILE A 148 2.39 -10.68 -1.21
N CYS A 149 1.50 -9.77 -0.84
CA CYS A 149 1.90 -8.38 -0.55
C CYS A 149 1.69 -8.05 0.93
N ALA A 150 2.45 -7.07 1.43
CA ALA A 150 2.31 -6.62 2.82
C ALA A 150 2.53 -5.11 2.95
N ASP A 151 1.54 -4.43 3.54
CA ASP A 151 1.61 -3.01 3.95
C ASP A 151 1.20 -2.88 5.42
N VAL A 152 2.01 -3.41 6.33
CA VAL A 152 1.74 -3.44 7.76
C VAL A 152 2.27 -2.22 8.49
N SER A 153 1.64 -1.85 9.62
CA SER A 153 2.05 -0.75 10.48
C SER A 153 2.26 -1.21 11.92
N PHE A 154 3.16 -0.52 12.63
CA PHE A 154 3.45 -0.74 14.05
C PHE A 154 4.05 -2.11 14.39
N ILE A 155 4.59 -2.81 13.42
CA ILE A 155 5.28 -4.09 13.57
C ILE A 155 6.49 -4.13 12.62
N SER A 156 7.58 -4.75 13.06
CA SER A 156 8.74 -4.99 12.20
C SER A 156 8.46 -6.15 11.25
N LEU A 157 8.96 -6.03 10.02
CA LEU A 157 8.90 -7.09 9.00
C LEU A 157 9.57 -8.39 9.48
N THR A 158 10.58 -8.29 10.35
CA THR A 158 11.24 -9.48 10.91
C THR A 158 10.29 -10.39 11.68
N LYS A 159 9.14 -9.87 12.13
CA LYS A 159 8.11 -10.65 12.84
C LYS A 159 7.12 -11.36 11.91
N ILE A 160 7.01 -10.93 10.67
CA ILE A 160 6.03 -11.47 9.71
C ILE A 160 6.67 -12.17 8.51
N LEU A 161 7.90 -11.81 8.13
CA LEU A 161 8.61 -12.47 7.02
C LEU A 161 8.72 -13.99 7.15
N PRO A 162 8.95 -14.60 8.35
CA PRO A 162 8.91 -16.05 8.50
C PRO A 162 7.55 -16.64 8.12
N LYS A 163 6.44 -15.97 8.47
CA LYS A 163 5.10 -16.39 8.13
C LYS A 163 4.80 -16.21 6.63
N ILE A 164 5.28 -15.11 6.04
CA ILE A 164 5.19 -14.90 4.58
C ILE A 164 5.92 -16.02 3.84
N TYR A 165 7.11 -16.43 4.32
CA TYR A 165 7.86 -17.53 3.72
C TYR A 165 7.09 -18.86 3.80
N GLU A 166 6.49 -19.16 4.96
CA GLU A 166 5.66 -20.35 5.17
C GLU A 166 4.46 -20.41 4.21
N LEU A 167 3.75 -19.28 4.06
CA LEU A 167 2.52 -19.19 3.28
C LEU A 167 2.75 -19.02 1.78
N MET A 168 3.96 -18.69 1.33
CA MET A 168 4.30 -18.52 -0.08
C MET A 168 4.64 -19.86 -0.72
N LYS A 169 4.09 -20.13 -1.90
CA LYS A 169 4.46 -21.28 -2.74
C LYS A 169 5.93 -21.25 -3.12
N GLU A 170 6.50 -22.40 -3.37
CA GLU A 170 7.78 -22.51 -4.06
C GLU A 170 7.67 -21.89 -5.46
N GLY A 171 8.61 -21.04 -5.84
CA GLY A 171 8.52 -20.22 -7.07
C GLY A 171 7.59 -19.02 -6.97
N GLY A 172 6.88 -18.83 -5.86
CA GLY A 172 6.04 -17.68 -5.59
C GLY A 172 6.87 -16.41 -5.33
N CYS A 173 6.25 -15.26 -5.55
CA CYS A 173 6.85 -13.95 -5.31
C CYS A 173 5.96 -13.08 -4.41
N GLY A 174 6.51 -11.98 -3.92
CA GLY A 174 5.77 -11.00 -3.14
C GLY A 174 6.33 -9.59 -3.30
N ALA A 175 5.54 -8.60 -2.90
CA ALA A 175 5.95 -7.21 -2.79
C ALA A 175 5.63 -6.71 -1.37
N VAL A 176 6.67 -6.36 -0.60
CA VAL A 176 6.54 -6.01 0.81
C VAL A 176 7.04 -4.60 1.05
N LEU A 177 6.28 -3.81 1.80
CA LEU A 177 6.70 -2.47 2.20
C LEU A 177 7.68 -2.52 3.36
N ILE A 178 8.80 -1.84 3.20
CA ILE A 178 9.77 -1.56 4.26
C ILE A 178 9.53 -0.14 4.75
N LYS A 179 9.17 -0.02 6.01
CA LYS A 179 8.84 1.25 6.65
C LYS A 179 9.89 1.59 7.70
N PRO A 180 10.85 2.48 7.41
CA PRO A 180 11.94 2.79 8.32
C PRO A 180 11.49 3.16 9.73
N GLN A 181 10.33 3.81 9.86
CA GLN A 181 9.77 4.20 11.16
C GLN A 181 9.36 3.02 12.06
N PHE A 182 9.20 1.81 11.51
CA PHE A 182 8.88 0.61 12.29
C PHE A 182 10.06 -0.36 12.43
N GLU A 183 11.17 -0.07 11.75
CA GLU A 183 12.39 -0.90 11.74
C GLU A 183 13.56 -0.27 12.49
N ALA A 184 13.72 1.06 12.42
CA ALA A 184 14.95 1.76 12.85
C ALA A 184 15.22 1.76 14.36
N GLY A 185 14.20 1.44 15.20
CA GLY A 185 14.30 1.56 16.64
C GLY A 185 14.09 3.01 17.15
N ARG A 186 13.66 3.14 18.41
CA ARG A 186 13.18 4.43 18.97
C ARG A 186 14.19 5.58 18.92
N LYS A 187 15.49 5.30 19.04
CA LYS A 187 16.55 6.32 19.06
C LYS A 187 16.72 7.05 17.72
N ASP A 188 16.37 6.40 16.62
CA ASP A 188 16.55 6.90 15.26
C ASP A 188 15.25 7.49 14.68
N ILE A 189 14.18 7.48 15.47
CA ILE A 189 12.89 8.07 15.12
C ILE A 189 12.82 9.48 15.69
N GLY A 190 12.72 10.47 14.80
CA GLY A 190 12.63 11.87 15.18
C GLY A 190 11.27 12.26 15.78
N LYS A 191 11.18 13.53 16.18
CA LYS A 191 9.91 14.13 16.60
C LYS A 191 8.83 13.89 15.54
N HIS A 192 7.66 13.51 15.96
CA HIS A 192 6.52 13.15 15.08
C HIS A 192 6.64 11.79 14.37
N GLY A 193 7.52 10.89 14.78
CA GLY A 193 7.60 9.54 14.23
C GLY A 193 8.26 9.46 12.83
N ILE A 194 9.08 10.47 12.46
CA ILE A 194 9.69 10.53 11.13
C ILE A 194 11.18 10.19 11.23
N VAL A 195 11.63 9.28 10.39
CA VAL A 195 13.05 8.97 10.16
C VAL A 195 13.58 9.87 9.05
N LYS A 196 14.53 10.75 9.38
CA LYS A 196 15.09 11.75 8.45
C LYS A 196 16.52 11.46 8.01
N ASP A 197 17.25 10.64 8.77
CA ASP A 197 18.65 10.34 8.47
C ASP A 197 18.73 9.26 7.39
N ARG A 198 19.30 9.61 6.23
CA ARG A 198 19.52 8.69 5.11
C ARG A 198 20.32 7.45 5.50
N LYS A 199 21.29 7.58 6.41
CA LYS A 199 22.07 6.43 6.90
C LYS A 199 21.22 5.41 7.61
N VAL A 200 20.19 5.89 8.33
CA VAL A 200 19.23 5.00 9.00
C VAL A 200 18.37 4.26 7.97
N HIS A 201 17.94 4.93 6.89
CA HIS A 201 17.21 4.28 5.81
C HIS A 201 18.05 3.18 5.14
N ILE A 202 19.31 3.49 4.80
CA ILE A 202 20.24 2.52 4.20
C ILE A 202 20.43 1.30 5.12
N ARG A 203 20.73 1.53 6.40
CA ARG A 203 20.88 0.46 7.39
C ARG A 203 19.62 -0.41 7.48
N VAL A 204 18.43 0.19 7.53
CA VAL A 204 17.15 -0.55 7.58
C VAL A 204 16.99 -1.44 6.36
N LEU A 205 17.30 -0.93 5.17
CA LEU A 205 17.21 -1.70 3.93
C LEU A 205 18.19 -2.88 3.96
N GLU A 206 19.45 -2.67 4.39
CA GLU A 206 20.46 -3.71 4.55
C GLU A 206 20.04 -4.78 5.57
N GLU A 207 19.53 -4.36 6.73
CA GLU A 207 19.07 -5.27 7.78
C GLU A 207 17.88 -6.15 7.33
N ILE A 208 16.91 -5.58 6.60
CA ILE A 208 15.76 -6.34 6.07
C ILE A 208 16.18 -7.26 4.93
N ASP A 209 17.06 -6.82 4.03
CA ASP A 209 17.61 -7.64 2.96
C ASP A 209 18.33 -8.88 3.52
N ALA A 210 19.25 -8.65 4.47
CA ALA A 210 19.99 -9.73 5.12
C ALA A 210 19.06 -10.70 5.87
N PHE A 211 18.04 -10.18 6.57
CA PHE A 211 17.09 -11.01 7.29
C PHE A 211 16.24 -11.84 6.33
N ALA A 212 15.68 -11.25 5.28
CA ALA A 212 14.89 -11.96 4.27
C ALA A 212 15.74 -13.06 3.59
N SER A 213 16.96 -12.73 3.21
CA SER A 213 17.92 -13.69 2.62
C SER A 213 18.22 -14.86 3.58
N SER A 214 18.35 -14.59 4.88
CA SER A 214 18.58 -15.64 5.90
C SER A 214 17.41 -16.63 6.03
N LEU A 215 16.20 -16.23 5.65
CA LEU A 215 15.02 -17.09 5.60
C LEU A 215 14.93 -17.93 4.31
N GLY A 216 15.77 -17.63 3.31
CA GLY A 216 15.74 -18.29 2.00
C GLY A 216 15.01 -17.52 0.90
N PHE A 217 14.60 -16.27 1.14
CA PHE A 217 14.12 -15.41 0.07
C PHE A 217 15.27 -14.92 -0.81
N VAL A 218 14.97 -14.71 -2.08
CA VAL A 218 15.77 -13.90 -2.98
C VAL A 218 15.13 -12.53 -3.09
N CYS A 219 15.83 -11.49 -2.65
CA CYS A 219 15.43 -10.10 -2.82
C CYS A 219 15.84 -9.62 -4.22
N GLU A 220 14.91 -9.63 -5.18
CA GLU A 220 15.26 -9.40 -6.59
C GLU A 220 15.35 -7.92 -6.96
N LYS A 221 14.44 -7.09 -6.43
CA LYS A 221 14.36 -5.68 -6.81
C LYS A 221 13.88 -4.84 -5.64
N TYR A 222 14.31 -3.59 -5.63
CA TYR A 222 13.88 -2.57 -4.68
C TYR A 222 13.40 -1.32 -5.39
N THR A 223 12.38 -0.66 -4.82
CA THR A 223 11.96 0.68 -5.21
C THR A 223 11.46 1.46 -3.98
N TYR A 224 11.18 2.74 -4.11
CA TYR A 224 10.52 3.54 -3.07
C TYR A 224 9.05 3.78 -3.45
N SER A 225 8.20 3.94 -2.43
CA SER A 225 6.79 4.27 -2.60
C SER A 225 6.64 5.60 -3.34
N PRO A 226 5.70 5.74 -4.30
CA PRO A 226 5.46 7.01 -4.99
C PRO A 226 4.81 8.06 -4.10
N ILE A 227 4.29 7.64 -2.95
CA ILE A 227 3.64 8.49 -1.95
C ILE A 227 4.27 8.27 -0.58
N LYS A 228 4.35 9.32 0.23
CA LYS A 228 4.74 9.19 1.63
C LYS A 228 3.70 8.46 2.45
N GLY A 229 4.14 7.76 3.49
CA GLY A 229 3.26 7.19 4.51
C GLY A 229 2.47 8.26 5.26
N GLY A 230 1.43 7.86 5.99
CA GLY A 230 0.49 8.78 6.65
C GLY A 230 1.12 9.84 7.57
N SER A 231 2.28 9.55 8.16
CA SER A 231 3.04 10.51 8.98
C SER A 231 4.10 11.29 8.19
N GLY A 232 4.21 11.09 6.88
CA GLY A 232 5.19 11.76 6.01
C GLY A 232 6.52 11.02 5.85
N ASN A 233 6.62 9.78 6.31
CA ASN A 233 7.80 8.94 6.11
C ASN A 233 7.95 8.48 4.65
N ILE A 234 9.19 8.38 4.19
CA ILE A 234 9.54 7.66 2.96
C ILE A 234 9.49 6.17 3.27
N GLU A 235 8.85 5.41 2.38
CA GLU A 235 8.70 3.96 2.49
C GLU A 235 9.26 3.31 1.23
N TYR A 236 9.72 2.06 1.34
CA TYR A 236 10.31 1.31 0.24
C TYR A 236 9.54 0.04 -0.02
N LEU A 237 9.73 -0.55 -1.19
CA LEU A 237 9.17 -1.86 -1.54
C LEU A 237 10.30 -2.77 -1.99
N VAL A 238 10.19 -4.03 -1.62
CA VAL A 238 11.09 -5.11 -2.05
C VAL A 238 10.28 -6.20 -2.75
N LYS A 239 10.80 -6.71 -3.88
CA LYS A 239 10.33 -7.95 -4.50
C LYS A 239 11.05 -9.12 -3.86
N LEU A 240 10.30 -9.98 -3.17
CA LEU A 240 10.78 -11.21 -2.56
C LEU A 240 10.35 -12.40 -3.39
N CYS A 241 11.25 -13.36 -3.65
CA CYS A 241 10.92 -14.62 -4.32
C CYS A 241 11.39 -15.81 -3.48
N LYS A 242 10.60 -16.89 -3.45
CA LYS A 242 10.92 -18.12 -2.74
C LYS A 242 11.39 -19.18 -3.72
N GLY A 243 12.55 -19.77 -3.46
CA GLY A 243 13.09 -20.92 -4.23
C GLY A 243 13.48 -20.64 -5.68
N SER A 244 13.33 -19.39 -6.15
CA SER A 244 13.72 -18.96 -7.50
C SER A 244 14.33 -17.58 -7.47
N GLY A 245 15.26 -17.33 -8.38
CA GLY A 245 15.93 -16.03 -8.52
C GLY A 245 17.43 -16.12 -8.29
N THR A 246 18.14 -15.12 -8.75
CA THR A 246 19.57 -14.95 -8.52
C THR A 246 19.75 -13.80 -7.53
N PRO A 247 20.53 -13.96 -6.45
CA PRO A 247 20.87 -12.85 -5.57
C PRO A 247 21.46 -11.69 -6.36
N VAL A 248 20.91 -10.50 -6.16
CA VAL A 248 21.32 -9.29 -6.87
C VAL A 248 21.92 -8.33 -5.86
N TYR A 249 23.01 -7.67 -6.24
CA TYR A 249 23.56 -6.57 -5.46
C TYR A 249 22.65 -5.33 -5.62
N HIS A 250 22.29 -4.71 -4.51
CA HIS A 250 21.46 -3.51 -4.48
C HIS A 250 22.26 -2.32 -3.94
N ASP A 251 22.29 -1.22 -4.68
CA ASP A 251 22.83 0.05 -4.17
C ASP A 251 21.76 0.81 -3.38
N PHE A 252 21.68 0.51 -2.08
CA PHE A 252 20.72 1.17 -1.19
C PHE A 252 21.03 2.65 -0.95
N ARG A 253 22.24 3.11 -1.25
CA ARG A 253 22.57 4.54 -1.21
C ARG A 253 21.90 5.25 -2.37
N GLU A 254 22.05 4.77 -3.59
CA GLU A 254 21.41 5.34 -4.78
C GLU A 254 19.87 5.34 -4.64
N LEU A 255 19.30 4.22 -4.18
CA LEU A 255 17.86 4.09 -3.93
C LEU A 255 17.37 5.14 -2.90
N THR A 256 18.10 5.29 -1.78
CA THR A 256 17.75 6.24 -0.73
C THR A 256 17.87 7.67 -1.23
N ASP A 257 18.97 8.03 -1.89
CA ASP A 257 19.18 9.38 -2.42
C ASP A 257 18.09 9.76 -3.43
N SER A 258 17.72 8.84 -4.32
CA SER A 258 16.62 9.03 -5.29
C SER A 258 15.28 9.28 -4.60
N SER A 259 14.98 8.55 -3.53
CA SER A 259 13.73 8.71 -2.77
C SER A 259 13.63 10.06 -2.07
N PHE A 260 14.74 10.57 -1.51
CA PHE A 260 14.79 11.87 -0.83
C PHE A 260 14.75 13.07 -1.79
N ILE A 261 15.10 12.89 -3.06
CA ILE A 261 15.02 13.92 -4.08
C ILE A 261 13.60 14.05 -4.63
N LYS A 262 12.92 12.92 -4.82
CA LYS A 262 11.62 12.88 -5.50
C LYS A 262 10.42 13.02 -4.57
N LEU A 263 10.59 12.80 -3.29
CA LEU A 263 9.57 12.90 -2.25
C LEU A 263 9.90 14.01 -1.24
#